data_9e8df2443b884c04553c0a7fe13c100b
#
_entry.id   9e8df2443b884c04553c0a7fe13c100b
#
_cell.length_a   1.000
_cell.length_b   1.000
_cell.length_c   1.000
_cell.angle_alpha   90.00
_cell.angle_beta   90.00
_cell.angle_gamma   90.00
#
_symmetry.space_group_name_H-M   'P 1'
#
loop_
_entity.id
_entity.type
_entity.pdbx_description
1 polymer ?
#
loop_
_entity_poly.entity_id
_entity_poly.type
_entity_poly.pdbx_seq_one_letter_code
_entity_poly.pdbx_strand_id
1 'polypeptide(L)'
;MDNVDLNLLATLDVLLDEGSVVGAAKRLQLSASAMSRALARLREATGDPLLVRAGRGLVPTPRALELRGRVRQVVIDAEAVLRPALKLDLQSLTRTFAIRSTEGFTETFGSELIARVSAEAPLVQLSFLAKQDKNSAPLRDGRVDLETGVIAQAMGPEIRALGLFRDRFVGVVRRGHRLSKGRMTPERYAAARHVVVERRGLRAAMVDDVLERKGLVRHVVATVGGFGPAIALARNSDIVVTVPEKHTAGLCEGMHRFKLPVAVDDFTISLFWHPRLDADPAHRWLRSLVRDVCRSAG
;
A
#
# COMPACT_ATOMS: atom_id res chain seq x y z
N MET A 1 -34.18 16.60 -13.48
CA MET A 1 -34.33 15.18 -13.12
C MET A 1 -35.15 15.15 -11.86
N ASP A 2 -36.37 14.64 -11.92
CA ASP A 2 -37.15 14.46 -10.70
C ASP A 2 -36.38 13.54 -9.75
N ASN A 3 -36.27 13.96 -8.52
CA ASN A 3 -35.48 13.26 -7.49
C ASN A 3 -36.22 11.96 -7.11
N VAL A 4 -35.91 10.87 -7.79
CA VAL A 4 -36.48 9.55 -7.50
C VAL A 4 -35.97 9.08 -6.14
N ASP A 5 -36.86 8.97 -5.18
CA ASP A 5 -36.51 8.46 -3.83
C ASP A 5 -36.27 6.93 -3.91
N LEU A 6 -34.98 6.54 -3.91
CA LEU A 6 -34.60 5.14 -4.02
C LEU A 6 -35.06 4.28 -2.84
N ASN A 7 -35.40 4.88 -1.68
CA ASN A 7 -35.99 4.13 -0.56
C ASN A 7 -37.36 3.57 -0.89
N LEU A 8 -38.09 4.18 -1.85
CA LEU A 8 -39.34 3.65 -2.34
C LEU A 8 -39.18 2.31 -3.06
N LEU A 9 -38.02 2.01 -3.66
CA LEU A 9 -37.81 0.72 -4.33
C LEU A 9 -37.79 -0.44 -3.32
N ALA A 10 -37.11 -0.30 -2.18
CA ALA A 10 -37.14 -1.31 -1.12
C ALA A 10 -38.55 -1.51 -0.55
N THR A 11 -39.29 -0.41 -0.41
CA THR A 11 -40.69 -0.47 0.02
C THR A 11 -41.57 -1.17 -1.00
N LEU A 12 -41.37 -0.91 -2.30
CA LEU A 12 -42.10 -1.54 -3.40
C LEU A 12 -41.77 -3.04 -3.48
N ASP A 13 -40.52 -3.45 -3.35
CA ASP A 13 -40.12 -4.86 -3.35
C ASP A 13 -40.87 -5.64 -2.28
N VAL A 14 -40.85 -5.17 -1.04
CA VAL A 14 -41.55 -5.81 0.06
C VAL A 14 -43.07 -5.80 -0.12
N LEU A 15 -43.63 -4.72 -0.66
CA LEU A 15 -45.07 -4.63 -0.90
C LEU A 15 -45.55 -5.64 -1.95
N LEU A 16 -44.80 -5.79 -3.05
CA LEU A 16 -45.09 -6.73 -4.12
C LEU A 16 -44.85 -8.20 -3.71
N ASP A 17 -43.93 -8.44 -2.78
CA ASP A 17 -43.65 -9.76 -2.22
C ASP A 17 -44.76 -10.20 -1.25
N GLU A 18 -45.14 -9.33 -0.32
CA GLU A 18 -46.18 -9.60 0.69
C GLU A 18 -47.64 -9.58 0.11
N GLY A 19 -47.84 -8.88 -0.97
CA GLY A 19 -49.19 -8.68 -1.55
C GLY A 19 -50.21 -8.03 -0.57
N SER A 20 -49.73 -7.47 0.52
CA SER A 20 -50.51 -6.93 1.63
C SER A 20 -49.83 -5.71 2.24
N VAL A 21 -50.60 -4.61 2.35
CA VAL A 21 -50.11 -3.37 2.99
C VAL A 21 -49.79 -3.59 4.46
N VAL A 22 -50.57 -4.41 5.16
CA VAL A 22 -50.35 -4.73 6.59
C VAL A 22 -49.14 -5.63 6.76
N GLY A 23 -48.97 -6.63 5.89
CA GLY A 23 -47.80 -7.51 5.86
C GLY A 23 -46.51 -6.72 5.60
N ALA A 24 -46.54 -5.87 4.56
CA ALA A 24 -45.40 -5.01 4.21
C ALA A 24 -45.04 -4.02 5.35
N ALA A 25 -46.04 -3.40 5.98
CA ALA A 25 -45.82 -2.52 7.12
C ALA A 25 -45.11 -3.26 8.28
N LYS A 26 -45.57 -4.47 8.61
CA LYS A 26 -44.95 -5.31 9.66
C LYS A 26 -43.51 -5.70 9.32
N ARG A 27 -43.25 -6.15 8.10
CA ARG A 27 -41.93 -6.57 7.65
C ARG A 27 -40.92 -5.40 7.61
N LEU A 28 -41.39 -4.21 7.22
CA LEU A 28 -40.58 -2.99 7.20
C LEU A 28 -40.52 -2.25 8.55
N GLN A 29 -41.19 -2.77 9.58
CA GLN A 29 -41.29 -2.12 10.91
C GLN A 29 -41.89 -0.69 10.82
N LEU A 30 -42.81 -0.46 9.88
CA LEU A 30 -43.48 0.82 9.69
C LEU A 30 -44.87 0.82 10.33
N SER A 31 -45.31 2.01 10.73
CA SER A 31 -46.72 2.17 11.10
C SER A 31 -47.64 2.05 9.87
N ALA A 32 -48.89 1.65 10.06
CA ALA A 32 -49.88 1.56 8.96
C ALA A 32 -50.03 2.89 8.21
N SER A 33 -49.96 4.01 8.91
CA SER A 33 -50.01 5.35 8.32
C SER A 33 -48.77 5.67 7.47
N ALA A 34 -47.57 5.27 7.94
CA ALA A 34 -46.36 5.44 7.18
C ALA A 34 -46.35 4.59 5.90
N MET A 35 -46.79 3.34 6.00
CA MET A 35 -46.89 2.44 4.85
C MET A 35 -47.95 2.95 3.83
N SER A 36 -49.06 3.47 4.30
CA SER A 36 -50.07 4.07 3.42
C SER A 36 -49.54 5.29 2.66
N ARG A 37 -48.77 6.16 3.32
CA ARG A 37 -48.09 7.29 2.66
C ARG A 37 -47.05 6.83 1.63
N ALA A 38 -46.25 5.80 1.97
CA ALA A 38 -45.28 5.23 1.05
C ALA A 38 -45.96 4.64 -0.20
N LEU A 39 -47.11 3.92 -0.02
CA LEU A 39 -47.88 3.40 -1.14
C LEU A 39 -48.46 4.53 -1.98
N ALA A 40 -48.95 5.63 -1.40
CA ALA A 40 -49.45 6.78 -2.17
C ALA A 40 -48.33 7.38 -3.06
N ARG A 41 -47.14 7.58 -2.51
CA ARG A 41 -45.95 8.06 -3.28
C ARG A 41 -45.54 7.08 -4.37
N LEU A 42 -45.60 5.77 -4.10
CA LEU A 42 -45.32 4.74 -5.10
C LEU A 42 -46.31 4.77 -6.28
N ARG A 43 -47.60 4.97 -6.00
CA ARG A 43 -48.64 5.13 -7.01
C ARG A 43 -48.40 6.36 -7.87
N GLU A 44 -48.05 7.47 -7.24
CA GLU A 44 -47.72 8.70 -7.95
C GLU A 44 -46.48 8.51 -8.84
N ALA A 45 -45.41 7.93 -8.30
CA ALA A 45 -44.16 7.71 -9.05
C ALA A 45 -44.28 6.71 -10.19
N THR A 46 -45.16 5.69 -10.06
CA THR A 46 -45.34 4.64 -11.09
C THR A 46 -46.50 4.91 -12.03
N GLY A 47 -47.40 5.82 -11.68
CA GLY A 47 -48.66 6.06 -12.42
C GLY A 47 -49.62 4.88 -12.36
N ASP A 48 -49.45 3.94 -11.42
CA ASP A 48 -50.19 2.69 -11.32
C ASP A 48 -50.70 2.45 -9.88
N PRO A 49 -51.90 1.92 -9.67
CA PRO A 49 -52.40 1.58 -8.34
C PRO A 49 -51.63 0.53 -7.60
N LEU A 50 -50.80 -0.28 -8.28
CA LEU A 50 -49.96 -1.36 -7.82
C LEU A 50 -50.68 -2.53 -7.14
N LEU A 51 -51.58 -2.24 -6.22
CA LEU A 51 -52.47 -3.19 -5.55
C LEU A 51 -53.90 -2.67 -5.63
N VAL A 52 -54.82 -3.53 -6.09
CA VAL A 52 -56.27 -3.25 -6.21
C VAL A 52 -57.09 -4.26 -5.39
N ARG A 53 -58.30 -3.87 -4.96
CA ARG A 53 -59.17 -4.77 -4.22
C ARG A 53 -59.71 -5.88 -5.10
N ALA A 54 -59.63 -7.13 -4.60
CA ALA A 54 -60.29 -8.29 -5.17
C ALA A 54 -60.90 -9.10 -4.02
N GLY A 55 -62.24 -9.02 -3.90
CA GLY A 55 -62.95 -9.61 -2.77
C GLY A 55 -62.52 -9.01 -1.42
N ARG A 56 -62.09 -9.86 -0.50
CA ARG A 56 -61.60 -9.45 0.85
C ARG A 56 -60.12 -9.09 0.89
N GLY A 57 -59.37 -9.24 -0.20
CA GLY A 57 -57.92 -9.04 -0.28
C GLY A 57 -57.50 -7.94 -1.26
N LEU A 58 -56.19 -7.83 -1.42
CA LEU A 58 -55.54 -7.00 -2.44
C LEU A 58 -54.82 -7.94 -3.44
N VAL A 59 -54.86 -7.57 -4.71
CA VAL A 59 -54.11 -8.28 -5.78
C VAL A 59 -53.26 -7.29 -6.54
N PRO A 60 -52.08 -7.71 -7.04
CA PRO A 60 -51.23 -6.84 -7.83
C PRO A 60 -51.82 -6.57 -9.21
N THR A 61 -51.58 -5.38 -9.73
CA THR A 61 -51.92 -5.02 -11.12
C THR A 61 -50.97 -5.73 -12.10
N PRO A 62 -51.30 -5.84 -13.39
CA PRO A 62 -50.35 -6.35 -14.40
C PRO A 62 -49.02 -5.58 -14.39
N ARG A 63 -49.08 -4.26 -14.24
CA ARG A 63 -47.88 -3.42 -14.15
C ARG A 63 -47.05 -3.72 -12.91
N ALA A 64 -47.69 -3.97 -11.77
CA ALA A 64 -46.99 -4.38 -10.55
C ALA A 64 -46.27 -5.73 -10.72
N LEU A 65 -46.87 -6.68 -11.42
CA LEU A 65 -46.23 -7.98 -11.74
C LEU A 65 -45.04 -7.82 -12.68
N GLU A 66 -45.12 -6.97 -13.69
CA GLU A 66 -43.97 -6.64 -14.56
C GLU A 66 -42.81 -5.99 -13.77
N LEU A 67 -43.11 -5.10 -12.86
CA LEU A 67 -42.13 -4.38 -12.06
C LEU A 67 -41.43 -5.28 -11.03
N ARG A 68 -42.10 -6.32 -10.53
CA ARG A 68 -41.62 -7.17 -9.41
C ARG A 68 -40.19 -7.67 -9.60
N GLY A 69 -39.90 -8.31 -10.72
CA GLY A 69 -38.57 -8.87 -11.00
C GLY A 69 -37.51 -7.78 -11.15
N ARG A 70 -37.84 -6.68 -11.81
CA ARG A 70 -36.91 -5.56 -12.03
C ARG A 70 -36.58 -4.82 -10.73
N VAL A 71 -37.57 -4.55 -9.89
CA VAL A 71 -37.42 -3.87 -8.61
C VAL A 71 -36.57 -4.74 -7.68
N ARG A 72 -36.86 -6.04 -7.59
CA ARG A 72 -36.10 -6.99 -6.79
C ARG A 72 -34.62 -7.01 -7.19
N GLN A 73 -34.31 -7.05 -8.50
CA GLN A 73 -32.93 -7.03 -8.97
C GLN A 73 -32.18 -5.75 -8.57
N VAL A 74 -32.83 -4.59 -8.75
CA VAL A 74 -32.22 -3.29 -8.36
C VAL A 74 -31.95 -3.22 -6.85
N VAL A 75 -32.87 -3.72 -6.01
CA VAL A 75 -32.67 -3.76 -4.56
C VAL A 75 -31.51 -4.66 -4.20
N ILE A 76 -31.40 -5.85 -4.78
CA ILE A 76 -30.28 -6.78 -4.57
C ILE A 76 -28.95 -6.13 -4.97
N ASP A 77 -28.89 -5.47 -6.12
CA ASP A 77 -27.70 -4.82 -6.63
C ASP A 77 -27.29 -3.64 -5.73
N ALA A 78 -28.26 -2.85 -5.28
CA ALA A 78 -28.02 -1.75 -4.34
C ALA A 78 -27.49 -2.25 -2.98
N GLU A 79 -28.09 -3.32 -2.44
CA GLU A 79 -27.58 -3.97 -1.22
C GLU A 79 -26.17 -4.53 -1.42
N ALA A 80 -25.86 -5.11 -2.56
CA ALA A 80 -24.54 -5.65 -2.88
C ALA A 80 -23.46 -4.54 -2.86
N VAL A 81 -23.79 -3.34 -3.35
CA VAL A 81 -22.90 -2.16 -3.30
C VAL A 81 -22.63 -1.71 -1.87
N LEU A 82 -23.63 -1.80 -0.98
CA LEU A 82 -23.52 -1.36 0.42
C LEU A 82 -22.97 -2.44 1.37
N ARG A 83 -22.90 -3.68 0.92
CA ARG A 83 -22.31 -4.76 1.75
C ARG A 83 -20.86 -4.46 2.04
N PRO A 84 -20.40 -4.60 3.31
CA PRO A 84 -18.98 -4.58 3.61
C PRO A 84 -18.26 -5.60 2.72
N ALA A 85 -17.10 -5.26 2.19
CA ALA A 85 -16.31 -6.15 1.35
C ALA A 85 -16.18 -7.53 2.03
N LEU A 86 -16.78 -8.55 1.43
CA LEU A 86 -16.73 -9.93 1.91
C LEU A 86 -15.27 -10.38 2.01
N LYS A 87 -15.02 -11.43 2.81
CA LYS A 87 -13.68 -12.01 3.05
C LYS A 87 -12.80 -11.93 1.79
N LEU A 88 -11.62 -11.35 1.97
CA LEU A 88 -10.59 -11.27 0.93
C LEU A 88 -10.32 -12.68 0.38
N ASP A 89 -10.63 -12.88 -0.89
CA ASP A 89 -10.23 -14.07 -1.63
C ASP A 89 -8.97 -13.74 -2.43
N LEU A 90 -7.83 -14.24 -1.96
CA LEU A 90 -6.53 -14.01 -2.58
C LEU A 90 -6.39 -14.74 -3.91
N GLN A 91 -7.09 -15.85 -4.13
CA GLN A 91 -6.98 -16.63 -5.36
C GLN A 91 -7.64 -15.94 -6.56
N SER A 92 -8.68 -15.17 -6.33
CA SER A 92 -9.39 -14.41 -7.37
C SER A 92 -8.99 -12.92 -7.41
N LEU A 93 -8.13 -12.46 -6.50
CA LEU A 93 -7.72 -11.06 -6.41
C LEU A 93 -6.89 -10.64 -7.62
N THR A 94 -7.48 -9.83 -8.50
CA THR A 94 -6.79 -9.22 -9.65
C THR A 94 -6.48 -7.76 -9.33
N ARG A 95 -5.21 -7.46 -9.00
CA ARG A 95 -4.74 -6.11 -8.65
C ARG A 95 -3.26 -5.94 -8.91
N THR A 96 -2.87 -4.74 -9.37
CA THR A 96 -1.47 -4.32 -9.38
C THR A 96 -1.20 -3.45 -8.16
N PHE A 97 -0.18 -3.80 -7.37
CA PHE A 97 0.29 -2.98 -6.26
C PHE A 97 1.59 -2.27 -6.64
N ALA A 98 1.60 -0.95 -6.53
CA ALA A 98 2.76 -0.11 -6.77
C ALA A 98 3.56 0.09 -5.48
N ILE A 99 4.80 -0.41 -5.43
CA ILE A 99 5.71 -0.31 -4.30
C ILE A 99 6.87 0.60 -4.68
N ARG A 100 6.97 1.79 -4.08
CA ARG A 100 8.08 2.71 -4.29
C ARG A 100 9.21 2.44 -3.31
N SER A 101 10.35 2.01 -3.83
CA SER A 101 11.50 1.61 -3.01
C SER A 101 12.83 2.03 -3.65
N THR A 102 13.92 1.88 -2.90
CA THR A 102 15.27 1.99 -3.48
C THR A 102 15.65 0.69 -4.17
N GLU A 103 16.63 0.76 -5.07
CA GLU A 103 17.15 -0.42 -5.77
C GLU A 103 17.60 -1.50 -4.78
N GLY A 104 18.32 -1.10 -3.74
CA GLY A 104 18.82 -2.04 -2.72
C GLY A 104 17.72 -2.81 -2.02
N PHE A 105 16.57 -2.19 -1.75
CA PHE A 105 15.41 -2.88 -1.18
C PHE A 105 14.85 -3.90 -2.17
N THR A 106 14.66 -3.49 -3.42
CA THR A 106 14.10 -4.37 -4.45
C THR A 106 15.01 -5.56 -4.73
N GLU A 107 16.31 -5.34 -4.84
CA GLU A 107 17.31 -6.40 -5.06
C GLU A 107 17.41 -7.38 -3.88
N THR A 108 17.26 -6.89 -2.64
CA THR A 108 17.39 -7.73 -1.45
C THR A 108 16.12 -8.51 -1.13
N PHE A 109 14.94 -7.89 -1.27
CA PHE A 109 13.67 -8.46 -0.79
C PHE A 109 12.68 -8.79 -1.92
N GLY A 110 12.91 -8.29 -3.14
CA GLY A 110 11.94 -8.37 -4.22
C GLY A 110 11.65 -9.79 -4.68
N SER A 111 12.68 -10.65 -4.79
CA SER A 111 12.51 -12.04 -5.21
C SER A 111 11.61 -12.84 -4.26
N GLU A 112 11.85 -12.72 -2.95
CA GLU A 112 11.04 -13.38 -1.92
C GLU A 112 9.61 -12.82 -1.87
N LEU A 113 9.45 -11.49 -2.02
CA LEU A 113 8.14 -10.85 -2.11
C LEU A 113 7.33 -11.38 -3.31
N ILE A 114 7.96 -11.46 -4.48
CA ILE A 114 7.33 -11.98 -5.70
C ILE A 114 6.93 -13.44 -5.49
N ALA A 115 7.83 -14.26 -4.96
CA ALA A 115 7.57 -15.69 -4.75
C ALA A 115 6.36 -15.90 -3.82
N ARG A 116 6.29 -15.18 -2.70
CA ARG A 116 5.18 -15.30 -1.75
C ARG A 116 3.87 -14.73 -2.28
N VAL A 117 3.91 -13.57 -2.97
CA VAL A 117 2.71 -13.03 -3.61
C VAL A 117 2.16 -13.99 -4.65
N SER A 118 3.03 -14.56 -5.50
CA SER A 118 2.59 -15.52 -6.53
C SER A 118 2.00 -16.81 -5.95
N ALA A 119 2.50 -17.26 -4.79
CA ALA A 119 1.99 -18.44 -4.12
C ALA A 119 0.62 -18.19 -3.45
N GLU A 120 0.43 -17.01 -2.83
CA GLU A 120 -0.79 -16.69 -2.08
C GLU A 120 -1.88 -16.04 -2.94
N ALA A 121 -1.52 -15.23 -3.94
CA ALA A 121 -2.42 -14.44 -4.78
C ALA A 121 -1.91 -14.42 -6.23
N PRO A 122 -2.11 -15.49 -7.01
CA PRO A 122 -1.45 -15.71 -8.32
C PRO A 122 -1.81 -14.68 -9.40
N LEU A 123 -2.91 -13.94 -9.26
CA LEU A 123 -3.35 -12.92 -10.19
C LEU A 123 -2.91 -11.49 -9.79
N VAL A 124 -2.22 -11.37 -8.65
CA VAL A 124 -1.68 -10.08 -8.20
C VAL A 124 -0.36 -9.78 -8.89
N GLN A 125 -0.20 -8.54 -9.33
CA GLN A 125 1.04 -8.01 -9.91
C GLN A 125 1.71 -7.03 -8.93
N LEU A 126 3.03 -7.12 -8.75
CA LEU A 126 3.84 -6.12 -8.06
C LEU A 126 4.54 -5.22 -9.09
N SER A 127 4.43 -3.90 -8.89
CA SER A 127 5.14 -2.88 -9.66
C SER A 127 6.13 -2.15 -8.75
N PHE A 128 7.43 -2.38 -8.94
CA PHE A 128 8.47 -1.70 -8.18
C PHE A 128 8.85 -0.39 -8.88
N LEU A 129 8.66 0.72 -8.17
CA LEU A 129 8.94 2.06 -8.66
C LEU A 129 10.18 2.62 -7.94
N ALA A 130 11.09 3.23 -8.71
CA ALA A 130 12.30 3.81 -8.15
C ALA A 130 11.99 5.02 -7.25
N LYS A 131 12.53 5.02 -6.03
CA LYS A 131 12.42 6.13 -5.10
C LYS A 131 13.58 7.10 -5.29
N GLN A 132 13.31 8.20 -5.98
CA GLN A 132 14.31 9.23 -6.28
C GLN A 132 14.35 10.38 -5.26
N ASP A 133 13.28 10.55 -4.47
CA ASP A 133 13.12 11.62 -3.49
C ASP A 133 12.32 11.17 -2.25
N LYS A 134 12.13 12.08 -1.30
CA LYS A 134 11.35 11.86 -0.07
C LYS A 134 9.93 12.43 -0.13
N ASN A 135 9.44 12.82 -1.31
CA ASN A 135 8.10 13.38 -1.47
C ASN A 135 7.04 12.27 -1.32
N SER A 136 6.07 12.48 -0.44
CA SER A 136 4.95 11.55 -0.19
C SER A 136 3.72 11.78 -1.10
N ALA A 137 3.77 12.74 -2.03
CA ALA A 137 2.66 13.00 -2.95
C ALA A 137 2.18 11.75 -3.71
N PRO A 138 3.04 10.85 -4.21
CA PRO A 138 2.58 9.63 -4.88
C PRO A 138 1.71 8.71 -4.02
N LEU A 139 1.92 8.67 -2.68
CA LEU A 139 1.05 7.95 -1.75
C LEU A 139 -0.32 8.62 -1.60
N ARG A 140 -0.34 9.97 -1.53
CA ARG A 140 -1.57 10.78 -1.43
C ARG A 140 -2.41 10.64 -2.70
N ASP A 141 -1.77 10.75 -3.86
CA ASP A 141 -2.43 10.72 -5.17
C ASP A 141 -2.88 9.31 -5.58
N GLY A 142 -2.41 8.27 -4.89
CA GLY A 142 -2.72 6.89 -5.19
C GLY A 142 -1.96 6.28 -6.35
N ARG A 143 -0.93 6.94 -6.81
CA ARG A 143 0.01 6.36 -7.79
C ARG A 143 0.92 5.30 -7.19
N VAL A 144 1.03 5.30 -5.86
CA VAL A 144 1.82 4.36 -5.07
C VAL A 144 0.96 3.83 -3.92
N ASP A 145 0.94 2.53 -3.74
CA ASP A 145 0.25 1.87 -2.63
C ASP A 145 1.14 1.83 -1.38
N LEU A 146 2.39 1.45 -1.54
CA LEU A 146 3.39 1.31 -0.47
C LEU A 146 4.69 2.01 -0.82
N GLU A 147 5.36 2.52 0.19
CA GLU A 147 6.71 3.08 0.05
C GLU A 147 7.61 2.58 1.17
N THR A 148 8.89 2.31 0.86
CA THR A 148 9.89 1.95 1.87
C THR A 148 10.92 3.05 2.05
N GLY A 149 11.44 3.20 3.27
CA GLY A 149 12.51 4.15 3.57
C GLY A 149 12.62 4.52 5.04
N VAL A 150 13.36 5.60 5.29
CA VAL A 150 13.52 6.19 6.63
C VAL A 150 12.47 7.28 6.82
N ILE A 151 11.91 7.40 8.02
CA ILE A 151 11.00 8.49 8.39
C ILE A 151 11.69 9.84 8.15
N ALA A 152 11.06 10.71 7.42
CA ALA A 152 11.56 12.05 7.13
C ALA A 152 10.55 13.12 7.56
N GLN A 153 11.04 14.30 7.96
CA GLN A 153 10.19 15.44 8.32
C GLN A 153 9.26 15.93 7.19
N ALA A 154 9.63 15.64 5.93
CA ALA A 154 8.83 16.00 4.76
C ALA A 154 7.64 15.05 4.49
N MET A 155 7.47 14.00 5.29
CA MET A 155 6.28 13.14 5.20
C MET A 155 5.12 13.83 5.91
N GLY A 156 3.97 13.92 5.22
CA GLY A 156 2.78 14.51 5.81
C GLY A 156 2.35 13.75 7.08
N PRO A 157 1.76 14.45 8.05
CA PRO A 157 1.37 13.88 9.33
C PRO A 157 0.33 12.76 9.21
N GLU A 158 -0.40 12.72 8.09
CA GLU A 158 -1.38 11.70 7.78
C GLU A 158 -0.76 10.35 7.37
N ILE A 159 0.47 10.33 6.85
CA ILE A 159 1.08 9.09 6.35
C ILE A 159 1.32 8.10 7.49
N ARG A 160 0.81 6.90 7.33
CA ARG A 160 1.05 5.79 8.25
C ARG A 160 2.44 5.22 8.04
N ALA A 161 3.07 4.82 9.15
CA ALA A 161 4.40 4.22 9.15
C ALA A 161 4.43 2.95 10.00
N LEU A 162 5.10 1.91 9.49
CA LEU A 162 5.38 0.66 10.20
C LEU A 162 6.88 0.36 10.09
N GLY A 163 7.59 0.26 11.22
CA GLY A 163 8.99 -0.16 11.23
C GLY A 163 9.15 -1.59 10.72
N LEU A 164 10.03 -1.79 9.75
CA LEU A 164 10.35 -3.09 9.19
C LEU A 164 11.56 -3.72 9.89
N PHE A 165 12.71 -3.02 9.87
CA PHE A 165 13.95 -3.46 10.51
C PHE A 165 14.88 -2.28 10.81
N ARG A 166 15.81 -2.49 11.76
CA ARG A 166 16.93 -1.57 12.00
C ARG A 166 18.08 -1.91 11.05
N ASP A 167 18.70 -0.86 10.54
CA ASP A 167 19.85 -0.96 9.65
C ASP A 167 20.94 0.03 10.07
N ARG A 168 22.14 -0.19 9.60
CA ARG A 168 23.31 0.65 9.85
C ARG A 168 24.15 0.81 8.59
N PHE A 169 24.97 1.82 8.54
CA PHE A 169 25.92 1.98 7.45
C PHE A 169 27.15 1.11 7.65
N VAL A 170 27.61 0.49 6.55
CA VAL A 170 28.86 -0.27 6.47
C VAL A 170 29.69 0.20 5.29
N GLY A 171 31.01 0.04 5.41
CA GLY A 171 31.90 0.20 4.26
C GLY A 171 31.93 -1.09 3.44
N VAL A 172 31.90 -0.95 2.11
CA VAL A 172 31.94 -2.09 1.18
C VAL A 172 33.04 -1.86 0.15
N VAL A 173 33.80 -2.91 -0.11
CA VAL A 173 34.88 -2.96 -1.10
C VAL A 173 34.90 -4.30 -1.82
N ARG A 174 35.54 -4.39 -2.99
CA ARG A 174 35.75 -5.67 -3.67
C ARG A 174 36.56 -6.65 -2.80
N ARG A 175 36.44 -7.94 -3.07
CA ARG A 175 37.35 -8.94 -2.47
C ARG A 175 38.81 -8.64 -2.84
N GLY A 176 39.67 -8.82 -1.86
CA GLY A 176 41.11 -8.55 -2.03
C GLY A 176 41.53 -7.07 -2.03
N HIS A 177 40.60 -6.16 -1.78
CA HIS A 177 40.91 -4.75 -1.57
C HIS A 177 41.84 -4.57 -0.35
N ARG A 178 42.77 -3.59 -0.39
CA ARG A 178 43.71 -3.31 0.69
C ARG A 178 43.04 -3.05 2.07
N LEU A 179 41.81 -2.56 2.06
CA LEU A 179 41.04 -2.31 3.28
C LEU A 179 40.38 -3.56 3.87
N SER A 180 40.38 -4.69 3.17
CA SER A 180 39.86 -5.95 3.72
C SER A 180 40.83 -6.59 4.75
N LYS A 181 42.04 -6.06 4.90
CA LYS A 181 43.08 -6.57 5.81
C LYS A 181 43.48 -5.49 6.83
N GLY A 182 43.77 -5.94 8.07
CA GLY A 182 44.25 -5.09 9.16
C GLY A 182 43.14 -4.24 9.80
N ARG A 183 43.53 -3.48 10.83
CA ARG A 183 42.56 -2.64 11.59
C ARG A 183 42.09 -1.47 10.75
N MET A 184 40.81 -1.26 10.70
CA MET A 184 40.16 -0.10 10.06
C MET A 184 40.22 1.08 11.04
N THR A 185 40.84 2.20 10.65
CA THR A 185 40.86 3.45 11.41
C THR A 185 40.18 4.58 10.61
N PRO A 186 39.74 5.68 11.27
CA PRO A 186 39.16 6.82 10.59
C PRO A 186 40.06 7.40 9.50
N GLU A 187 41.36 7.52 9.78
CA GLU A 187 42.37 8.08 8.85
C GLU A 187 42.53 7.17 7.64
N ARG A 188 42.63 5.86 7.86
CA ARG A 188 42.75 4.88 6.79
C ARG A 188 41.52 4.79 5.91
N TYR A 189 40.35 4.97 6.51
CA TYR A 189 39.07 5.05 5.79
C TYR A 189 39.02 6.35 4.96
N ALA A 190 39.28 7.51 5.56
CA ALA A 190 39.22 8.80 4.88
C ALA A 190 40.22 8.90 3.70
N ALA A 191 41.45 8.37 3.86
CA ALA A 191 42.46 8.35 2.81
C ALA A 191 42.17 7.41 1.61
N ALA A 192 41.13 6.59 1.69
CA ALA A 192 40.71 5.76 0.55
C ALA A 192 39.99 6.56 -0.50
N ARG A 193 39.84 5.99 -1.70
CA ARG A 193 39.02 6.57 -2.78
C ARG A 193 37.56 6.20 -2.58
N HIS A 194 36.68 7.18 -2.47
CA HIS A 194 35.27 6.97 -2.19
C HIS A 194 34.37 7.27 -3.39
N VAL A 195 33.33 6.46 -3.56
CA VAL A 195 32.12 6.84 -4.29
C VAL A 195 31.02 7.14 -3.28
N VAL A 196 30.39 8.29 -3.44
CA VAL A 196 29.33 8.79 -2.58
C VAL A 196 27.99 8.68 -3.29
N VAL A 197 26.99 8.22 -2.56
CA VAL A 197 25.59 8.21 -3.05
C VAL A 197 24.92 9.51 -2.65
N GLU A 198 24.57 10.31 -3.65
CA GLU A 198 23.85 11.56 -3.45
C GLU A 198 22.47 11.47 -4.08
N ARG A 199 21.44 11.69 -3.29
CA ARG A 199 20.05 11.74 -3.73
C ARG A 199 19.43 13.03 -3.23
N ARG A 200 18.47 13.60 -3.95
CA ARG A 200 17.71 14.77 -3.49
C ARG A 200 17.15 14.53 -2.10
N GLY A 201 17.60 15.31 -1.10
CA GLY A 201 17.21 15.21 0.31
C GLY A 201 17.90 14.10 1.12
N LEU A 202 18.85 13.34 0.56
CA LEU A 202 19.76 12.46 1.30
C LEU A 202 21.16 13.05 1.18
N ARG A 203 21.61 13.70 2.25
CA ARG A 203 23.03 14.09 2.37
C ARG A 203 23.84 12.83 2.75
N ALA A 204 24.93 12.59 2.04
CA ALA A 204 26.02 11.72 2.52
C ALA A 204 26.66 12.26 3.81
N ALA A 205 26.12 13.35 4.33
CA ALA A 205 26.65 14.19 5.37
C ALA A 205 26.88 13.47 6.71
N MET A 206 26.12 12.41 7.06
CA MET A 206 26.26 11.80 8.39
C MET A 206 27.68 11.25 8.65
N VAL A 207 28.31 10.64 7.65
CA VAL A 207 29.68 10.14 7.78
C VAL A 207 30.69 11.28 7.67
N ASP A 208 30.46 12.24 6.76
CA ASP A 208 31.32 13.38 6.56
C ASP A 208 31.32 14.31 7.78
N ASP A 209 30.15 14.59 8.37
CA ASP A 209 30.04 15.40 9.60
C ASP A 209 30.83 14.80 10.78
N VAL A 210 30.89 13.47 10.87
CA VAL A 210 31.66 12.78 11.93
C VAL A 210 33.16 12.81 11.63
N LEU A 211 33.55 12.68 10.36
CA LEU A 211 34.94 12.77 9.95
C LEU A 211 35.49 14.20 10.09
N GLU A 212 34.74 15.21 9.70
CA GLU A 212 35.08 16.65 9.84
C GLU A 212 35.36 17.03 11.30
N ARG A 213 34.54 16.53 12.24
CA ARG A 213 34.78 16.73 13.67
C ARG A 213 36.08 16.13 14.16
N LYS A 214 36.70 15.22 13.38
CA LYS A 214 38.02 14.61 13.62
C LYS A 214 39.13 15.24 12.76
N GLY A 215 38.84 16.31 12.01
CA GLY A 215 39.78 16.92 11.07
C GLY A 215 40.07 16.07 9.83
N LEU A 216 39.19 15.12 9.49
CA LEU A 216 39.37 14.19 8.38
C LEU A 216 38.34 14.49 7.25
N VAL A 217 38.81 14.38 6.02
CA VAL A 217 37.98 14.53 4.82
C VAL A 217 38.14 13.33 3.92
N ARG A 218 37.03 12.77 3.40
CA ARG A 218 37.08 11.65 2.46
C ARG A 218 37.58 12.12 1.09
N HIS A 219 38.44 11.30 0.49
CA HIS A 219 38.83 11.48 -0.92
C HIS A 219 37.71 10.94 -1.85
N VAL A 220 36.71 11.79 -2.15
CA VAL A 220 35.59 11.47 -3.05
C VAL A 220 36.06 11.58 -4.50
N VAL A 221 35.99 10.47 -5.24
CA VAL A 221 36.38 10.40 -6.65
C VAL A 221 35.20 10.38 -7.62
N ALA A 222 34.00 10.04 -7.13
CA ALA A 222 32.78 10.11 -7.92
C ALA A 222 31.54 10.19 -7.01
N THR A 223 30.45 10.73 -7.57
CA THR A 223 29.12 10.81 -6.97
C THR A 223 28.12 10.12 -7.88
N VAL A 224 27.22 9.30 -7.31
CA VAL A 224 26.19 8.56 -8.04
C VAL A 224 24.83 8.70 -7.38
N GLY A 225 23.74 8.50 -8.16
CA GLY A 225 22.36 8.68 -7.67
C GLY A 225 21.78 7.49 -6.89
N GLY A 226 22.50 6.36 -6.73
CA GLY A 226 21.95 5.15 -6.12
C GLY A 226 23.00 4.20 -5.55
N PHE A 227 22.55 3.28 -4.67
CA PHE A 227 23.42 2.27 -4.07
C PHE A 227 23.88 1.22 -5.08
N GLY A 228 23.02 0.81 -6.01
CA GLY A 228 23.35 -0.14 -7.07
C GLY A 228 24.55 0.30 -7.91
N PRO A 229 24.52 1.48 -8.55
CA PRO A 229 25.68 2.03 -9.28
C PRO A 229 26.93 2.17 -8.41
N ALA A 230 26.80 2.62 -7.16
CA ALA A 230 27.95 2.76 -6.25
C ALA A 230 28.63 1.39 -6.01
N ILE A 231 27.85 0.38 -5.67
CA ILE A 231 28.33 -0.98 -5.38
C ILE A 231 28.93 -1.61 -6.65
N ALA A 232 28.32 -1.40 -7.83
CA ALA A 232 28.84 -1.89 -9.10
C ALA A 232 30.23 -1.31 -9.41
N LEU A 233 30.44 -0.01 -9.17
CA LEU A 233 31.75 0.63 -9.30
C LEU A 233 32.77 0.06 -8.32
N ALA A 234 32.39 -0.13 -7.04
CA ALA A 234 33.27 -0.68 -6.04
C ALA A 234 33.63 -2.16 -6.28
N ARG A 235 32.78 -2.92 -6.92
CA ARG A 235 32.99 -4.33 -7.24
C ARG A 235 34.19 -4.54 -8.18
N ASN A 236 34.40 -3.60 -9.10
CA ASN A 236 35.40 -3.70 -10.17
C ASN A 236 36.56 -2.72 -10.03
N SER A 237 36.75 -2.09 -8.86
CA SER A 237 37.79 -1.08 -8.66
C SER A 237 38.23 -0.98 -7.21
N ASP A 238 39.33 -0.23 -6.96
CA ASP A 238 39.83 0.04 -5.62
C ASP A 238 39.12 1.25 -4.98
N ILE A 239 37.80 1.15 -4.91
CA ILE A 239 36.91 2.19 -4.38
C ILE A 239 36.17 1.66 -3.16
N VAL A 240 35.94 2.55 -2.19
CA VAL A 240 35.10 2.30 -1.03
C VAL A 240 33.73 2.93 -1.27
N VAL A 241 32.67 2.19 -0.95
CA VAL A 241 31.32 2.74 -0.85
C VAL A 241 30.79 2.55 0.57
N THR A 242 29.95 3.48 1.00
CA THR A 242 29.26 3.40 2.29
C THR A 242 27.78 3.23 2.01
N VAL A 243 27.23 2.12 2.47
CA VAL A 243 25.85 1.70 2.15
C VAL A 243 25.17 1.10 3.38
N PRO A 244 23.84 1.08 3.43
CA PRO A 244 23.07 0.35 4.42
C PRO A 244 23.35 -1.15 4.34
N GLU A 245 23.61 -1.79 5.48
CA GLU A 245 24.06 -3.20 5.53
C GLU A 245 23.00 -4.19 5.06
N LYS A 246 21.83 -4.16 5.69
CA LYS A 246 20.72 -5.08 5.38
C LYS A 246 19.97 -4.68 4.10
N HIS A 247 19.73 -3.39 3.96
CA HIS A 247 18.99 -2.82 2.84
C HIS A 247 19.65 -3.05 1.47
N THR A 248 20.97 -3.28 1.44
CA THR A 248 21.74 -3.55 0.21
C THR A 248 22.44 -4.91 0.25
N ALA A 249 21.98 -5.82 1.11
CA ALA A 249 22.65 -7.11 1.33
C ALA A 249 22.79 -7.93 0.04
N GLY A 250 21.72 -8.01 -0.77
CA GLY A 250 21.75 -8.70 -2.06
C GLY A 250 22.73 -8.10 -3.06
N LEU A 251 22.80 -6.77 -3.13
CA LEU A 251 23.76 -6.07 -4.00
C LEU A 251 25.22 -6.30 -3.58
N CYS A 252 25.48 -6.51 -2.29
CA CYS A 252 26.84 -6.68 -1.74
C CYS A 252 27.32 -8.13 -1.72
N GLU A 253 26.58 -9.05 -2.31
CA GLU A 253 26.98 -10.45 -2.39
C GLU A 253 28.35 -10.59 -3.06
N GLY A 254 29.22 -11.41 -2.45
CA GLY A 254 30.59 -11.61 -2.95
C GLY A 254 31.59 -10.48 -2.66
N MET A 255 31.18 -9.40 -2.00
CA MET A 255 32.06 -8.29 -1.62
C MET A 255 32.51 -8.39 -0.14
N HIS A 256 33.54 -7.62 0.22
CA HIS A 256 33.98 -7.51 1.60
C HIS A 256 33.29 -6.31 2.28
N ARG A 257 32.60 -6.57 3.39
CA ARG A 257 31.94 -5.56 4.24
C ARG A 257 32.75 -5.34 5.52
N PHE A 258 32.83 -4.12 5.96
CA PHE A 258 33.48 -3.77 7.23
C PHE A 258 32.69 -2.70 7.98
N LYS A 259 32.73 -2.77 9.31
CA LYS A 259 32.14 -1.77 10.19
C LYS A 259 32.85 -0.42 9.99
N LEU A 260 32.03 0.67 9.90
CA LEU A 260 32.62 2.01 9.81
C LEU A 260 33.49 2.30 11.03
N PRO A 261 34.69 2.94 10.86
CA PRO A 261 35.56 3.29 11.96
C PRO A 261 35.11 4.57 12.69
N VAL A 262 33.93 5.08 12.36
CA VAL A 262 33.30 6.24 13.00
C VAL A 262 31.89 5.87 13.45
N ALA A 263 31.44 6.47 14.53
CA ALA A 263 30.09 6.25 15.05
C ALA A 263 29.08 7.02 14.21
N VAL A 264 28.23 6.29 13.52
CA VAL A 264 27.07 6.80 12.80
C VAL A 264 25.84 6.10 13.35
N ASP A 265 24.78 6.85 13.60
CA ASP A 265 23.57 6.31 14.20
C ASP A 265 22.90 5.28 13.29
N ASP A 266 22.39 4.22 13.91
CA ASP A 266 21.52 3.27 13.26
C ASP A 266 20.19 3.95 12.88
N PHE A 267 19.54 3.43 11.85
CA PHE A 267 18.26 3.95 11.40
C PHE A 267 17.26 2.81 11.17
N THR A 268 15.98 3.17 11.16
CA THR A 268 14.92 2.20 10.91
C THR A 268 14.38 2.38 9.49
N ILE A 269 14.39 1.30 8.73
CA ILE A 269 13.62 1.21 7.49
C ILE A 269 12.19 0.93 7.85
N SER A 270 11.29 1.74 7.32
CA SER A 270 9.84 1.67 7.56
C SER A 270 9.07 1.51 6.25
N LEU A 271 7.90 0.93 6.38
CA LEU A 271 6.87 0.87 5.34
C LEU A 271 5.90 2.02 5.55
N PHE A 272 5.55 2.72 4.48
CA PHE A 272 4.64 3.87 4.50
C PHE A 272 3.45 3.65 3.57
N TRP A 273 2.27 4.15 3.98
CA TRP A 273 1.06 4.15 3.15
C TRP A 273 0.11 5.27 3.53
N HIS A 274 -0.83 5.59 2.66
CA HIS A 274 -1.87 6.58 2.95
C HIS A 274 -3.03 5.94 3.73
N PRO A 275 -3.61 6.61 4.76
CA PRO A 275 -4.67 6.07 5.63
C PRO A 275 -5.93 5.58 4.90
N ARG A 276 -6.24 6.10 3.71
CA ARG A 276 -7.35 5.60 2.88
C ARG A 276 -7.30 4.09 2.61
N LEU A 277 -6.10 3.48 2.73
CA LEU A 277 -5.86 2.05 2.52
C LEU A 277 -5.83 1.25 3.83
N ASP A 278 -6.08 1.90 4.99
CA ASP A 278 -6.05 1.22 6.29
C ASP A 278 -7.07 0.10 6.39
N ALA A 279 -8.28 0.33 5.89
CA ALA A 279 -9.38 -0.63 5.92
C ALA A 279 -9.35 -1.65 4.78
N ASP A 280 -8.56 -1.42 3.71
CA ASP A 280 -8.47 -2.31 2.54
C ASP A 280 -7.85 -3.67 2.93
N PRO A 281 -8.61 -4.79 2.85
CA PRO A 281 -8.12 -6.11 3.27
C PRO A 281 -6.93 -6.59 2.43
N ALA A 282 -6.92 -6.34 1.12
CA ALA A 282 -5.85 -6.74 0.22
C ALA A 282 -4.56 -5.95 0.52
N HIS A 283 -4.70 -4.67 0.79
CA HIS A 283 -3.56 -3.85 1.18
C HIS A 283 -3.02 -4.24 2.58
N ARG A 284 -3.88 -4.62 3.54
CA ARG A 284 -3.45 -5.15 4.85
C ARG A 284 -2.67 -6.45 4.71
N TRP A 285 -3.15 -7.36 3.86
CA TRP A 285 -2.44 -8.59 3.53
C TRP A 285 -1.04 -8.29 2.98
N LEU A 286 -0.93 -7.40 1.99
CA LEU A 286 0.37 -7.05 1.40
C LEU A 286 1.32 -6.43 2.43
N ARG A 287 0.84 -5.51 3.31
CA ARG A 287 1.67 -4.94 4.38
C ARG A 287 2.22 -6.01 5.33
N SER A 288 1.39 -7.00 5.68
CA SER A 288 1.81 -8.11 6.53
C SER A 288 2.90 -8.93 5.85
N LEU A 289 2.70 -9.26 4.58
CA LEU A 289 3.64 -10.02 3.79
C LEU A 289 5.00 -9.31 3.64
N VAL A 290 4.99 -8.01 3.32
CA VAL A 290 6.23 -7.19 3.27
C VAL A 290 6.96 -7.19 4.61
N ARG A 291 6.23 -7.00 5.72
CA ARG A 291 6.82 -7.05 7.07
C ARG A 291 7.46 -8.40 7.37
N ASP A 292 6.78 -9.49 7.02
CA ASP A 292 7.22 -10.85 7.35
C ASP A 292 8.45 -11.25 6.52
N VAL A 293 8.50 -10.87 5.23
CA VAL A 293 9.69 -11.04 4.38
C VAL A 293 10.89 -10.24 4.93
N CYS A 294 10.68 -9.00 5.35
CA CYS A 294 11.76 -8.19 5.91
C CYS A 294 12.28 -8.71 7.26
N ARG A 295 11.46 -9.45 8.02
CA ARG A 295 11.88 -10.07 9.29
C ARG A 295 12.64 -11.37 9.09
N SER A 296 12.29 -12.17 8.10
CA SER A 296 12.97 -13.46 7.83
C SER A 296 14.36 -13.30 7.24
N ALA A 297 14.67 -12.15 6.62
CA ALA A 297 15.98 -11.85 6.03
C ALA A 297 16.95 -11.11 7.01
N GLY A 298 16.57 -10.88 8.23
CA GLY A 298 17.38 -10.20 9.29
C GLY A 298 17.83 -11.12 10.35
#